data_25347331b69af8871c1a5749bd7d45a0
#
_entry.id   25347331b69af8871c1a5749bd7d45a0
#
_cell.length_a   1.000
_cell.length_b   1.000
_cell.length_c   1.000
_cell.angle_alpha   90.00
_cell.angle_beta   90.00
_cell.angle_gamma   90.00
#
_symmetry.space_group_name_H-M   'P 1'
#
loop_
_entity.id
_entity.type
_entity.pdbx_description
1 polymer ?
#
loop_
_entity_poly.entity_id
_entity_poly.type
_entity_poly.pdbx_seq_one_letter_code
_entity_poly.pdbx_strand_id
1 'polypeptide(L)'
;IETTPVLAVNETTQPTIARTLSKNGISYVEAGTINQPICDRKGDLICADWGYVYLGSVNGAGKSISLGDYSGMKEAFVKNGTLASSKTKWITRREENTPAMAYVHNLGTVTKDGKDGFLMIGYDDIYSIEYMYEKRMGYWKHDGKVTIFDAFEKLKDNYQSIMERCRALDELIYSDAEKAGGKKYAEICSAAYRQVISAHKLFTDKEGNLMWFSKENNSNGCINTVDLTYPSAPLFLVYN
;
A
#
# COMPACT_ATOMS: atom_id res chain seq x y z
N ILE A 1 2.08 10.79 11.27
CA ILE A 1 2.37 10.08 10.02
C ILE A 1 1.50 10.67 8.93
N GLU A 2 2.11 10.96 7.80
CA GLU A 2 1.44 11.51 6.63
C GLU A 2 1.85 10.76 5.36
N THR A 3 0.99 10.77 4.37
CA THR A 3 1.26 10.24 3.04
C THR A 3 0.50 11.05 1.98
N THR A 4 0.96 10.97 0.75
CA THR A 4 0.30 11.59 -0.41
C THR A 4 -0.18 10.52 -1.38
N PRO A 5 -1.12 10.83 -2.30
CA PRO A 5 -1.68 9.84 -3.22
C PRO A 5 -0.75 9.50 -4.40
N VAL A 6 0.56 9.62 -4.25
CA VAL A 6 1.55 9.35 -5.33
C VAL A 6 1.42 7.93 -5.89
N LEU A 7 0.98 6.97 -5.07
CA LEU A 7 0.77 5.58 -5.52
C LEU A 7 -0.34 5.43 -6.57
N ALA A 8 -1.31 6.35 -6.58
CA ALA A 8 -2.47 6.29 -7.46
C ALA A 8 -2.57 7.49 -8.41
N VAL A 9 -1.66 8.45 -8.29
CA VAL A 9 -1.64 9.69 -9.08
C VAL A 9 -0.21 10.01 -9.46
N ASN A 10 0.21 9.53 -10.59
CA ASN A 10 1.54 9.80 -11.12
C ASN A 10 1.60 11.11 -11.90
N GLU A 11 0.64 11.34 -12.76
CA GLU A 11 0.50 12.56 -13.56
C GLU A 11 0.09 13.74 -12.69
N THR A 12 0.91 14.80 -12.65
CA THR A 12 0.69 15.95 -11.76
C THR A 12 -0.47 16.84 -12.18
N THR A 13 -0.79 16.85 -13.46
CA THR A 13 -1.85 17.67 -14.07
C THR A 13 -3.24 17.05 -13.96
N GLN A 14 -3.32 15.73 -13.70
CA GLN A 14 -4.61 15.06 -13.55
C GLN A 14 -5.35 15.55 -12.29
N PRO A 15 -6.67 15.80 -12.40
CA PRO A 15 -7.46 16.11 -11.23
C PRO A 15 -7.57 14.88 -10.32
N THR A 16 -7.20 15.08 -9.06
CA THR A 16 -7.34 14.10 -7.98
C THR A 16 -8.62 14.35 -7.19
N ILE A 17 -9.21 13.26 -6.72
CA ILE A 17 -10.25 13.29 -5.72
C ILE A 17 -9.74 12.63 -4.46
N ALA A 18 -9.97 13.28 -3.31
CA ALA A 18 -9.74 12.68 -2.01
C ALA A 18 -10.97 12.89 -1.13
N ARG A 19 -11.25 11.93 -0.24
CA ARG A 19 -12.40 11.98 0.67
C ARG A 19 -12.17 11.22 1.96
N THR A 20 -12.84 11.66 3.02
CA THR A 20 -12.90 10.92 4.28
C THR A 20 -14.13 10.02 4.30
N LEU A 21 -13.97 8.82 4.84
CA LEU A 21 -14.99 7.79 4.94
C LEU A 21 -14.93 7.14 6.33
N SER A 22 -16.02 6.51 6.75
CA SER A 22 -16.03 5.68 7.95
C SER A 22 -16.87 4.44 7.69
N LYS A 23 -16.34 3.27 8.02
CA LYS A 23 -17.03 1.99 7.89
C LYS A 23 -16.48 0.99 8.92
N ASN A 24 -17.39 0.26 9.57
CA ASN A 24 -17.04 -0.85 10.48
C ASN A 24 -16.04 -0.47 11.60
N GLY A 25 -16.18 0.73 12.17
CA GLY A 25 -15.27 1.18 13.24
C GLY A 25 -13.88 1.59 12.76
N ILE A 26 -13.71 1.78 11.47
CA ILE A 26 -12.47 2.27 10.85
C ILE A 26 -12.78 3.57 10.12
N SER A 27 -11.96 4.59 10.37
CA SER A 27 -11.95 5.83 9.60
C SER A 27 -10.90 5.76 8.50
N TYR A 28 -11.24 6.25 7.32
CA TYR A 28 -10.38 6.23 6.13
C TYR A 28 -10.22 7.61 5.52
N VAL A 29 -9.08 7.84 4.91
CA VAL A 29 -8.92 8.79 3.81
C VAL A 29 -8.59 8.00 2.57
N GLU A 30 -9.38 8.23 1.52
CA GLU A 30 -9.21 7.68 0.18
C GLU A 30 -8.75 8.77 -0.76
N ALA A 31 -7.80 8.48 -1.65
CA ALA A 31 -7.40 9.41 -2.70
C ALA A 31 -6.98 8.68 -3.97
N GLY A 32 -7.33 9.27 -5.12
CA GLY A 32 -6.98 8.78 -6.45
C GLY A 32 -7.26 9.82 -7.54
N THR A 33 -7.12 9.44 -8.80
CA THR A 33 -7.51 10.28 -9.94
C THR A 33 -9.02 10.25 -10.16
N ILE A 34 -9.59 11.35 -10.70
CA ILE A 34 -11.00 11.37 -11.11
C ILE A 34 -11.20 10.46 -12.32
N ASN A 35 -10.32 10.57 -13.31
CA ASN A 35 -10.30 9.67 -14.45
C ASN A 35 -9.49 8.44 -14.09
N GLN A 36 -9.99 7.28 -14.45
CA GLN A 36 -9.37 5.98 -14.13
C GLN A 36 -8.94 5.29 -15.44
N PRO A 37 -7.75 5.63 -16.01
CA PRO A 37 -7.24 5.02 -17.24
C PRO A 37 -6.65 3.64 -16.93
N ILE A 38 -7.52 2.70 -16.54
CA ILE A 38 -7.16 1.38 -16.01
C ILE A 38 -6.43 0.57 -17.06
N CYS A 39 -5.17 0.19 -16.79
CA CYS A 39 -4.29 -0.57 -17.67
C CYS A 39 -4.11 0.07 -19.06
N ASP A 40 -4.26 1.40 -19.17
CA ASP A 40 -4.22 2.11 -20.45
C ASP A 40 -2.82 2.56 -20.85
N ARG A 41 -1.87 2.58 -19.91
CA ARG A 41 -0.46 2.90 -20.16
C ARG A 41 0.28 1.71 -20.73
N LYS A 42 1.05 1.92 -21.80
CA LYS A 42 1.81 0.89 -22.52
C LYS A 42 3.26 1.31 -22.74
N GLY A 43 4.14 0.31 -22.87
CA GLY A 43 5.57 0.51 -23.15
C GLY A 43 6.28 1.20 -22.01
N ASP A 44 7.23 2.06 -22.35
CA ASP A 44 8.10 2.78 -21.38
C ASP A 44 7.42 3.98 -20.71
N LEU A 45 6.09 4.02 -20.71
CA LEU A 45 5.36 5.04 -19.99
C LEU A 45 5.30 4.72 -18.51
N ILE A 46 5.56 5.74 -17.72
CA ILE A 46 5.64 5.63 -16.26
C ILE A 46 4.26 5.33 -15.69
N CYS A 47 4.19 4.29 -14.88
CA CYS A 47 3.31 4.00 -13.75
C CYS A 47 1.80 4.16 -13.91
N ALA A 48 1.11 3.48 -13.02
CA ALA A 48 -0.33 3.54 -12.87
C ALA A 48 -0.82 4.96 -12.49
N ASP A 49 -1.84 5.42 -13.22
CA ASP A 49 -2.63 6.60 -12.92
C ASP A 49 -4.08 6.22 -12.64
N TRP A 50 -4.29 5.05 -12.06
CA TRP A 50 -5.61 4.54 -11.69
C TRP A 50 -5.57 3.89 -10.32
N GLY A 51 -6.76 3.59 -9.79
CA GLY A 51 -6.90 3.06 -8.45
C GLY A 51 -6.98 4.14 -7.38
N TYR A 52 -7.06 3.67 -6.15
CA TYR A 52 -7.18 4.51 -4.97
C TYR A 52 -6.24 4.05 -3.88
N VAL A 53 -5.54 5.00 -3.28
CA VAL A 53 -4.78 4.77 -2.06
C VAL A 53 -5.65 5.09 -0.84
N TYR A 54 -5.50 4.29 0.19
CA TYR A 54 -6.25 4.41 1.45
C TYR A 54 -5.29 4.52 2.63
N LEU A 55 -5.59 5.45 3.51
CA LEU A 55 -5.05 5.47 4.86
C LEU A 55 -6.19 5.15 5.81
N GLY A 56 -6.07 4.08 6.59
CA GLY A 56 -7.08 3.61 7.53
C GLY A 56 -6.61 3.62 8.97
N SER A 57 -7.49 4.03 9.88
CA SER A 57 -7.27 3.99 11.33
C SER A 57 -8.46 3.40 12.05
N VAL A 58 -8.22 2.42 12.90
CA VAL A 58 -9.24 1.93 13.83
C VAL A 58 -9.63 3.08 14.76
N ASN A 59 -10.95 3.32 14.89
CA ASN A 59 -11.46 4.38 15.75
C ASN A 59 -11.07 4.14 17.20
N GLY A 60 -10.74 5.20 17.93
CA GLY A 60 -10.36 5.09 19.33
C GLY A 60 -9.88 6.43 19.93
N ALA A 61 -9.80 6.47 21.24
CA ALA A 61 -9.36 7.66 21.95
C ALA A 61 -7.95 8.09 21.52
N GLY A 62 -7.76 9.38 21.34
CA GLY A 62 -6.47 9.98 20.96
C GLY A 62 -6.07 9.76 19.51
N LYS A 63 -6.88 9.07 18.71
CA LYS A 63 -6.62 8.83 17.28
C LYS A 63 -7.42 9.78 16.41
N SER A 64 -6.79 10.32 15.39
CA SER A 64 -7.46 11.13 14.37
C SER A 64 -6.85 10.88 13.00
N ILE A 65 -7.69 10.99 11.98
CA ILE A 65 -7.31 10.92 10.58
C ILE A 65 -7.83 12.17 9.89
N SER A 66 -7.05 12.74 9.00
CA SER A 66 -7.40 13.99 8.34
C SER A 66 -6.96 14.01 6.88
N LEU A 67 -7.75 14.72 6.09
CA LEU A 67 -7.45 15.07 4.72
C LEU A 67 -7.23 16.58 4.64
N GLY A 68 -6.15 17.00 4.06
CA GLY A 68 -5.86 18.42 3.90
C GLY A 68 -4.74 18.72 2.92
N ASP A 69 -4.35 19.99 2.88
CA ASP A 69 -3.17 20.44 2.18
C ASP A 69 -1.90 19.97 2.89
N TYR A 70 -0.94 19.48 2.14
CA TYR A 70 0.30 18.92 2.66
C TYR A 70 1.08 19.90 3.56
N SER A 71 1.30 21.12 3.08
CA SER A 71 2.06 22.14 3.81
C SER A 71 1.29 22.64 5.04
N GLY A 72 -0.01 22.96 4.86
CA GLY A 72 -0.83 23.47 5.95
C GLY A 72 -1.05 22.45 7.08
N MET A 73 -1.10 21.16 6.77
CA MET A 73 -1.21 20.12 7.81
C MET A 73 0.09 19.99 8.62
N LYS A 74 1.25 20.08 7.97
CA LYS A 74 2.56 20.10 8.64
C LYS A 74 2.71 21.30 9.55
N GLU A 75 2.43 22.50 9.04
CA GLU A 75 2.52 23.74 9.81
C GLU A 75 1.62 23.71 11.04
N ALA A 76 0.37 23.26 10.87
CA ALA A 76 -0.57 23.12 11.97
C ALA A 76 -0.07 22.14 13.05
N PHE A 77 0.47 20.99 12.62
CA PHE A 77 0.99 20.00 13.55
C PHE A 77 2.23 20.50 14.30
N VAL A 78 3.17 21.12 13.61
CA VAL A 78 4.37 21.67 14.23
C VAL A 78 4.02 22.77 15.25
N LYS A 79 3.03 23.62 14.90
CA LYS A 79 2.62 24.74 15.75
C LYS A 79 1.78 24.32 16.96
N ASN A 80 0.86 23.39 16.79
CA ASN A 80 -0.20 23.10 17.75
C ASN A 80 -0.20 21.66 18.28
N GLY A 81 0.61 20.76 17.72
CA GLY A 81 0.57 19.32 18.02
C GLY A 81 -0.69 18.60 17.51
N THR A 82 -1.51 19.27 16.69
CA THR A 82 -2.77 18.75 16.13
C THR A 82 -2.85 19.00 14.65
N LEU A 83 -3.58 18.13 13.95
CA LEU A 83 -3.83 18.35 12.53
C LEU A 83 -4.80 19.52 12.30
N ALA A 84 -4.67 20.18 11.16
CA ALA A 84 -5.64 21.14 10.69
C ALA A 84 -7.01 20.46 10.47
N SER A 85 -8.06 21.27 10.39
CA SER A 85 -9.42 20.78 10.10
C SER A 85 -9.43 19.91 8.87
N SER A 86 -9.99 18.70 9.02
CA SER A 86 -10.10 17.76 7.91
C SER A 86 -11.15 18.20 6.91
N LYS A 87 -10.80 18.14 5.63
CA LYS A 87 -11.79 18.25 4.55
C LYS A 87 -12.53 16.91 4.41
N THR A 88 -13.84 16.97 4.15
CA THR A 88 -14.62 15.76 3.90
C THR A 88 -14.44 15.25 2.48
N LYS A 89 -14.24 16.18 1.54
CA LYS A 89 -13.94 15.92 0.13
C LYS A 89 -13.05 17.04 -0.43
N TRP A 90 -12.12 16.67 -1.28
CA TRP A 90 -11.26 17.63 -1.95
C TRP A 90 -10.95 17.19 -3.38
N ILE A 91 -11.06 18.11 -4.32
CA ILE A 91 -10.66 17.95 -5.71
C ILE A 91 -9.59 18.99 -5.99
N THR A 92 -8.43 18.55 -6.44
CA THR A 92 -7.29 19.41 -6.77
C THR A 92 -6.36 18.69 -7.75
N ARG A 93 -5.39 19.42 -8.34
CA ARG A 93 -4.28 18.81 -9.06
C ARG A 93 -3.04 18.82 -8.17
N ARG A 94 -2.17 17.83 -8.35
CA ARG A 94 -0.92 17.77 -7.57
C ARG A 94 -0.01 18.99 -7.80
N GLU A 95 0.02 19.52 -9.00
CA GLU A 95 0.79 20.74 -9.30
C GLU A 95 0.26 21.99 -8.61
N GLU A 96 -1.02 22.07 -8.35
CA GLU A 96 -1.66 23.20 -7.68
C GLU A 96 -1.55 23.08 -6.17
N ASN A 97 -1.89 21.91 -5.64
CA ASN A 97 -1.91 21.67 -4.21
C ASN A 97 -1.94 20.16 -3.90
N THR A 98 -0.88 19.67 -3.32
CA THR A 98 -0.76 18.24 -3.03
C THR A 98 -1.67 17.83 -1.86
N PRO A 99 -2.65 16.96 -2.07
CA PRO A 99 -3.44 16.41 -0.97
C PRO A 99 -2.57 15.57 -0.07
N ALA A 100 -2.82 15.66 1.23
CA ALA A 100 -2.19 14.83 2.24
C ALA A 100 -3.24 14.08 3.04
N MET A 101 -2.93 12.82 3.31
CA MET A 101 -3.64 11.95 4.23
C MET A 101 -2.79 11.82 5.49
N ALA A 102 -3.30 12.20 6.63
CA ALA A 102 -2.52 12.20 7.84
C ALA A 102 -3.21 11.47 8.99
N TYR A 103 -2.41 10.82 9.81
CA TYR A 103 -2.82 10.12 11.02
C TYR A 103 -2.03 10.64 12.22
N VAL A 104 -2.75 10.94 13.28
CA VAL A 104 -2.18 11.28 14.58
C VAL A 104 -2.71 10.32 15.64
N HIS A 105 -1.82 9.87 16.51
CA HIS A 105 -2.16 9.10 17.68
C HIS A 105 -1.51 9.75 18.91
N ASN A 106 -2.34 10.33 19.78
CA ASN A 106 -1.88 10.80 21.06
C ASN A 106 -1.78 9.60 22.04
N LEU A 107 -0.58 9.18 22.31
CA LEU A 107 -0.29 8.05 23.19
C LEU A 107 -0.40 8.43 24.68
N GLY A 108 -0.59 9.72 25.01
CA GLY A 108 -0.56 10.22 26.38
C GLY A 108 0.81 10.00 27.02
N THR A 109 0.84 9.73 28.31
CA THR A 109 2.09 9.40 29.02
C THR A 109 2.58 8.00 28.60
N VAL A 110 3.81 7.93 28.11
CA VAL A 110 4.49 6.67 27.75
C VAL A 110 5.43 6.30 28.89
N THR A 111 5.28 5.10 29.43
CA THR A 111 6.14 4.52 30.47
C THR A 111 7.23 3.64 29.85
N LYS A 112 8.09 3.05 30.71
CA LYS A 112 9.11 2.09 30.26
C LYS A 112 8.54 0.85 29.53
N ASP A 113 7.28 0.52 29.76
CA ASP A 113 6.61 -0.61 29.13
C ASP A 113 6.17 -0.29 27.69
N GLY A 114 6.34 0.97 27.27
CA GLY A 114 5.98 1.45 25.94
C GLY A 114 4.47 1.58 25.75
N LYS A 115 4.10 2.09 24.60
CA LYS A 115 2.75 2.07 24.04
C LYS A 115 2.86 1.91 22.53
N ASP A 116 2.01 1.12 21.96
CA ASP A 116 1.99 0.86 20.52
C ASP A 116 0.66 1.26 19.89
N GLY A 117 0.64 1.20 18.60
CA GLY A 117 -0.53 1.38 17.77
C GLY A 117 -0.16 1.09 16.32
N PHE A 118 -1.17 0.86 15.51
CA PHE A 118 -0.98 0.67 14.08
C PHE A 118 -1.93 1.52 13.26
N LEU A 119 -1.55 1.78 12.05
CA LEU A 119 -2.38 2.31 10.99
C LEU A 119 -2.28 1.37 9.79
N MET A 120 -3.24 1.47 8.90
CA MET A 120 -3.30 0.64 7.70
C MET A 120 -3.16 1.51 6.47
N ILE A 121 -2.33 1.07 5.54
CA ILE A 121 -2.20 1.68 4.21
C ILE A 121 -2.59 0.60 3.20
N GLY A 122 -3.45 0.94 2.27
CA GLY A 122 -3.88 0.05 1.21
C GLY A 122 -3.96 0.75 -0.13
N TYR A 123 -3.90 -0.04 -1.18
CA TYR A 123 -4.06 0.40 -2.55
C TYR A 123 -4.99 -0.56 -3.28
N ASP A 124 -6.10 -0.03 -3.78
CA ASP A 124 -7.00 -0.74 -4.66
C ASP A 124 -6.74 -0.28 -6.09
N ASP A 125 -6.05 -1.09 -6.85
CA ASP A 125 -5.72 -0.84 -8.25
C ASP A 125 -6.87 -1.19 -9.22
N ILE A 126 -8.07 -1.50 -8.70
CA ILE A 126 -9.29 -1.86 -9.41
C ILE A 126 -9.08 -3.10 -10.27
N TYR A 127 -8.24 -3.01 -11.29
CA TYR A 127 -7.65 -4.12 -12.04
C TYR A 127 -6.14 -4.01 -11.94
N SER A 128 -5.51 -5.11 -11.56
CA SER A 128 -4.08 -5.13 -11.26
C SER A 128 -3.20 -5.25 -12.50
N ILE A 129 -3.73 -5.88 -13.54
CA ILE A 129 -2.95 -6.25 -14.72
C ILE A 129 -3.85 -6.49 -15.94
N GLU A 130 -3.31 -6.25 -17.12
CA GLU A 130 -3.89 -6.78 -18.36
C GLU A 130 -3.05 -7.97 -18.82
N TYR A 131 -3.68 -9.13 -18.91
CA TYR A 131 -3.07 -10.38 -19.32
C TYR A 131 -3.87 -11.01 -20.47
N MET A 132 -3.22 -11.25 -21.60
CA MET A 132 -3.84 -11.78 -22.81
C MET A 132 -5.11 -11.00 -23.22
N TYR A 133 -5.01 -9.67 -23.23
CA TYR A 133 -6.09 -8.71 -23.55
C TYR A 133 -7.27 -8.70 -22.58
N GLU A 134 -7.12 -9.31 -21.41
CA GLU A 134 -8.13 -9.32 -20.37
C GLU A 134 -7.62 -8.61 -19.11
N LYS A 135 -8.40 -7.69 -18.58
CA LYS A 135 -8.11 -7.01 -17.33
C LYS A 135 -8.41 -7.93 -16.15
N ARG A 136 -7.43 -8.18 -15.30
CA ARG A 136 -7.52 -9.08 -14.15
C ARG A 136 -7.40 -8.30 -12.85
N MET A 137 -8.29 -8.64 -11.91
CA MET A 137 -8.22 -8.11 -10.54
C MET A 137 -7.12 -8.81 -9.76
N GLY A 138 -6.60 -8.15 -8.75
CA GLY A 138 -5.72 -8.80 -7.77
C GLY A 138 -6.43 -9.95 -7.06
N TYR A 139 -5.72 -11.03 -6.80
CA TYR A 139 -6.25 -12.25 -6.19
C TYR A 139 -7.01 -11.98 -4.88
N TRP A 140 -6.55 -11.02 -4.07
CA TRP A 140 -7.17 -10.64 -2.81
C TRP A 140 -8.62 -10.17 -2.94
N LYS A 141 -9.03 -9.73 -4.13
CA LYS A 141 -10.40 -9.26 -4.41
C LYS A 141 -11.39 -10.40 -4.65
N HIS A 142 -10.91 -11.63 -4.83
CA HIS A 142 -11.76 -12.79 -5.12
C HIS A 142 -12.80 -12.49 -6.21
N ASP A 143 -12.35 -12.03 -7.37
CA ASP A 143 -13.19 -11.62 -8.50
C ASP A 143 -14.23 -10.55 -8.15
N GLY A 144 -13.83 -9.59 -7.32
CA GLY A 144 -14.67 -8.47 -6.91
C GLY A 144 -15.63 -8.75 -5.74
N LYS A 145 -15.57 -9.95 -5.14
CA LYS A 145 -16.38 -10.32 -3.98
C LYS A 145 -15.87 -9.67 -2.69
N VAL A 146 -14.58 -9.27 -2.65
CA VAL A 146 -13.94 -8.62 -1.50
C VAL A 146 -13.59 -7.20 -1.86
N THR A 147 -14.05 -6.25 -1.07
CA THR A 147 -13.70 -4.84 -1.20
C THR A 147 -12.46 -4.52 -0.36
N ILE A 148 -11.84 -3.36 -0.62
CA ILE A 148 -10.74 -2.88 0.20
C ILE A 148 -11.13 -2.71 1.68
N PHE A 149 -12.38 -2.35 1.94
CA PHE A 149 -12.91 -2.21 3.30
C PHE A 149 -12.99 -3.55 4.03
N ASP A 150 -13.42 -4.61 3.33
CA ASP A 150 -13.46 -5.96 3.88
C ASP A 150 -12.05 -6.47 4.17
N ALA A 151 -11.09 -6.14 3.31
CA ALA A 151 -9.68 -6.46 3.52
C ALA A 151 -9.10 -5.75 4.75
N PHE A 152 -9.40 -4.46 4.95
CA PHE A 152 -8.99 -3.71 6.15
C PHE A 152 -9.64 -4.25 7.42
N GLU A 153 -10.91 -4.62 7.37
CA GLU A 153 -11.61 -5.22 8.51
C GLU A 153 -10.96 -6.56 8.89
N LYS A 154 -10.72 -7.43 7.91
CA LYS A 154 -10.02 -8.69 8.11
C LYS A 154 -8.61 -8.49 8.67
N LEU A 155 -7.88 -7.48 8.19
CA LEU A 155 -6.56 -7.14 8.71
C LEU A 155 -6.62 -6.70 10.17
N LYS A 156 -7.57 -5.81 10.51
CA LYS A 156 -7.81 -5.36 11.89
C LYS A 156 -8.11 -6.54 12.82
N ASP A 157 -9.04 -7.40 12.41
CA ASP A 157 -9.52 -8.50 13.26
C ASP A 157 -8.48 -9.61 13.46
N ASN A 158 -7.55 -9.76 12.51
CA ASN A 158 -6.50 -10.78 12.54
C ASN A 158 -5.10 -10.19 12.76
N TYR A 159 -4.98 -8.94 13.17
CA TYR A 159 -3.69 -8.24 13.26
C TYR A 159 -2.64 -9.03 14.04
N GLN A 160 -2.98 -9.51 15.23
CA GLN A 160 -2.04 -10.25 16.09
C GLN A 160 -1.54 -11.54 15.42
N SER A 161 -2.45 -12.35 14.90
CA SER A 161 -2.12 -13.59 14.20
C SER A 161 -1.27 -13.34 12.93
N ILE A 162 -1.58 -12.28 12.19
CA ILE A 162 -0.78 -11.89 11.02
C ILE A 162 0.63 -11.49 11.44
N MET A 163 0.77 -10.71 12.50
CA MET A 163 2.09 -10.27 13.02
C MET A 163 2.92 -11.44 13.50
N GLU A 164 2.32 -12.43 14.17
CA GLU A 164 3.00 -13.66 14.61
C GLU A 164 3.53 -14.46 13.42
N ARG A 165 2.71 -14.62 12.38
CA ARG A 165 3.11 -15.32 11.15
C ARG A 165 4.22 -14.57 10.40
N CYS A 166 4.13 -13.24 10.33
CA CYS A 166 5.17 -12.43 9.70
C CYS A 166 6.51 -12.56 10.45
N ARG A 167 6.49 -12.50 11.78
CA ARG A 167 7.70 -12.67 12.59
C ARG A 167 8.32 -14.06 12.42
N ALA A 168 7.50 -15.11 12.42
CA ALA A 168 7.99 -16.48 12.21
C ALA A 168 8.65 -16.64 10.85
N LEU A 169 8.09 -16.04 9.79
CA LEU A 169 8.70 -16.06 8.46
C LEU A 169 10.00 -15.23 8.41
N ASP A 170 10.01 -14.04 9.01
CA ASP A 170 11.20 -13.20 9.10
C ASP A 170 12.35 -13.93 9.81
N GLU A 171 12.07 -14.64 10.92
CA GLU A 171 13.04 -15.43 11.68
C GLU A 171 13.58 -16.61 10.86
N LEU A 172 12.70 -17.29 10.12
CA LEU A 172 13.09 -18.39 9.24
C LEU A 172 14.08 -17.92 8.18
N ILE A 173 13.71 -16.88 7.42
CA ILE A 173 14.55 -16.33 6.35
C ILE A 173 15.89 -15.83 6.91
N TYR A 174 15.85 -15.10 8.02
CA TYR A 174 17.04 -14.56 8.64
C TYR A 174 17.99 -15.67 9.11
N SER A 175 17.46 -16.66 9.83
CA SER A 175 18.25 -17.80 10.35
C SER A 175 18.89 -18.62 9.25
N ASP A 176 18.16 -18.90 8.17
CA ASP A 176 18.71 -19.68 7.06
C ASP A 176 19.80 -18.90 6.32
N ALA A 177 19.58 -17.62 6.07
CA ALA A 177 20.56 -16.77 5.43
C ALA A 177 21.81 -16.51 6.33
N GLU A 178 21.63 -16.37 7.64
CA GLU A 178 22.75 -16.22 8.58
C GLU A 178 23.65 -17.47 8.60
N LYS A 179 23.06 -18.65 8.60
CA LYS A 179 23.82 -19.93 8.48
C LYS A 179 24.60 -20.02 7.18
N ALA A 180 24.02 -19.51 6.09
CA ALA A 180 24.64 -19.58 4.77
C ALA A 180 25.75 -18.54 4.56
N GLY A 181 25.62 -17.31 5.07
CA GLY A 181 26.53 -16.22 4.72
C GLY A 181 26.79 -15.19 5.85
N GLY A 182 26.29 -15.45 7.07
CA GLY A 182 26.45 -14.57 8.22
C GLY A 182 25.47 -13.39 8.25
N LYS A 183 25.56 -12.57 9.29
CA LYS A 183 24.57 -11.51 9.61
C LYS A 183 24.31 -10.52 8.48
N LYS A 184 25.35 -10.00 7.84
CA LYS A 184 25.18 -9.03 6.73
C LYS A 184 24.45 -9.65 5.53
N TYR A 185 24.72 -10.91 5.25
CA TYR A 185 24.00 -11.64 4.21
C TYR A 185 22.54 -11.84 4.57
N ALA A 186 22.23 -12.17 5.83
CA ALA A 186 20.88 -12.30 6.33
C ALA A 186 20.07 -10.99 6.22
N GLU A 187 20.69 -9.85 6.55
CA GLU A 187 20.08 -8.52 6.39
C GLU A 187 19.71 -8.23 4.92
N ILE A 188 20.63 -8.55 4.00
CA ILE A 188 20.39 -8.37 2.56
C ILE A 188 19.26 -9.30 2.07
N CYS A 189 19.29 -10.57 2.44
CA CYS A 189 18.27 -11.53 2.03
C CYS A 189 16.88 -11.15 2.55
N SER A 190 16.78 -10.72 3.81
CA SER A 190 15.51 -10.27 4.39
C SER A 190 14.93 -9.03 3.68
N ALA A 191 15.78 -8.06 3.34
CA ALA A 191 15.38 -6.90 2.58
C ALA A 191 14.97 -7.27 1.15
N ALA A 192 15.77 -8.12 0.48
CA ALA A 192 15.49 -8.59 -0.87
C ALA A 192 14.17 -9.35 -0.96
N TYR A 193 13.86 -10.23 0.01
CA TYR A 193 12.59 -10.94 0.07
C TYR A 193 11.39 -9.99 0.02
N ARG A 194 11.39 -8.97 0.87
CA ARG A 194 10.31 -7.97 0.93
C ARG A 194 10.17 -7.20 -0.38
N GLN A 195 11.29 -6.80 -0.98
CA GLN A 195 11.29 -6.09 -2.26
C GLN A 195 10.73 -6.96 -3.38
N VAL A 196 11.13 -8.21 -3.46
CA VAL A 196 10.66 -9.16 -4.47
C VAL A 196 9.15 -9.38 -4.34
N ILE A 197 8.65 -9.66 -3.13
CA ILE A 197 7.21 -9.85 -2.92
C ILE A 197 6.42 -8.58 -3.32
N SER A 198 6.89 -7.40 -2.94
CA SER A 198 6.22 -6.13 -3.26
C SER A 198 6.22 -5.80 -4.75
N ALA A 199 7.20 -6.30 -5.49
CA ALA A 199 7.35 -6.09 -6.92
C ALA A 199 6.52 -7.07 -7.79
N HIS A 200 5.72 -7.94 -7.16
CA HIS A 200 4.91 -8.92 -7.86
C HIS A 200 3.41 -8.67 -7.70
N LYS A 201 2.64 -9.18 -8.65
CA LYS A 201 1.18 -9.23 -8.59
C LYS A 201 0.69 -10.66 -8.63
N LEU A 202 -0.19 -11.00 -7.68
CA LEU A 202 -0.91 -12.27 -7.65
C LEU A 202 -2.32 -12.05 -8.19
N PHE A 203 -2.68 -12.85 -9.19
CA PHE A 203 -4.00 -12.84 -9.81
C PHE A 203 -4.35 -14.25 -10.34
N THR A 204 -5.53 -14.41 -10.89
CA THR A 204 -5.93 -15.65 -11.57
C THR A 204 -6.17 -15.38 -13.05
N ASP A 205 -5.80 -16.34 -13.89
CA ASP A 205 -6.21 -16.35 -15.30
C ASP A 205 -7.71 -16.72 -15.44
N LYS A 206 -8.20 -16.83 -16.66
CA LYS A 206 -9.61 -17.18 -16.94
C LYS A 206 -9.98 -18.62 -16.56
N GLU A 207 -9.01 -19.50 -16.49
CA GLU A 207 -9.15 -20.90 -16.06
C GLU A 207 -9.06 -21.06 -14.54
N GLY A 208 -8.74 -19.98 -13.80
CA GLY A 208 -8.58 -19.99 -12.36
C GLY A 208 -7.18 -20.39 -11.87
N ASN A 209 -6.20 -20.52 -12.75
CA ASN A 209 -4.83 -20.80 -12.37
C ASN A 209 -4.21 -19.58 -11.68
N LEU A 210 -3.42 -19.82 -10.64
CA LEU A 210 -2.68 -18.78 -9.96
C LEU A 210 -1.52 -18.28 -10.82
N MET A 211 -1.49 -16.97 -11.00
CA MET A 211 -0.46 -16.27 -11.76
C MET A 211 0.27 -15.30 -10.84
N TRP A 212 1.60 -15.42 -10.80
CA TRP A 212 2.47 -14.58 -9.98
C TRP A 212 3.50 -13.88 -10.86
N PHE A 213 3.22 -12.62 -11.21
CA PHE A 213 4.02 -11.89 -12.20
C PHE A 213 4.78 -10.74 -11.56
N SER A 214 6.05 -10.61 -11.92
CA SER A 214 6.83 -9.42 -11.62
C SER A 214 6.29 -8.21 -12.36
N LYS A 215 6.38 -7.04 -11.74
CA LYS A 215 6.09 -5.73 -12.35
C LYS A 215 7.30 -4.82 -12.20
N GLU A 216 7.57 -4.07 -13.24
CA GLU A 216 8.46 -2.93 -13.12
C GLU A 216 7.90 -1.94 -12.10
N ASN A 217 8.75 -1.44 -11.20
CA ASN A 217 8.28 -0.62 -10.09
C ASN A 217 8.03 0.83 -10.49
N ASN A 218 8.95 1.44 -11.24
CA ASN A 218 8.88 2.85 -11.56
C ASN A 218 9.40 3.21 -12.96
N SER A 219 10.03 2.29 -13.65
CA SER A 219 10.66 2.57 -14.95
C SER A 219 9.67 2.50 -16.10
N ASN A 220 8.74 1.56 -16.07
CA ASN A 220 7.78 1.31 -17.15
C ASN A 220 6.59 0.47 -16.67
N GLY A 221 5.67 0.14 -17.59
CA GLY A 221 4.50 -0.69 -17.33
C GLY A 221 4.66 -2.17 -17.68
N CYS A 222 5.88 -2.63 -17.96
CA CYS A 222 6.13 -4.01 -18.36
C CYS A 222 5.92 -4.99 -17.20
N ILE A 223 5.53 -6.19 -17.55
CA ILE A 223 5.28 -7.28 -16.61
C ILE A 223 6.07 -8.52 -17.02
N ASN A 224 6.48 -9.30 -16.02
CA ASN A 224 7.15 -10.58 -16.18
C ASN A 224 8.40 -10.51 -17.06
N THR A 225 9.14 -9.40 -16.96
CA THR A 225 10.40 -9.21 -17.68
C THR A 225 11.47 -10.17 -17.16
N VAL A 226 12.33 -10.67 -18.04
CA VAL A 226 13.33 -11.71 -17.73
C VAL A 226 14.35 -11.22 -16.71
N ASP A 227 14.74 -9.97 -16.79
CA ASP A 227 15.71 -9.31 -15.91
C ASP A 227 15.22 -9.12 -14.47
N LEU A 228 13.91 -9.13 -14.25
CA LEU A 228 13.30 -9.15 -12.91
C LEU A 228 12.91 -10.55 -12.45
N THR A 229 12.29 -11.31 -13.34
CA THR A 229 11.77 -12.64 -13.01
C THR A 229 12.91 -13.62 -12.71
N TYR A 230 13.93 -13.64 -13.53
CA TYR A 230 15.05 -14.58 -13.40
C TYR A 230 15.82 -14.43 -12.08
N PRO A 231 16.24 -13.22 -11.66
CA PRO A 231 16.95 -13.08 -10.37
C PRO A 231 16.05 -13.33 -9.15
N SER A 232 14.75 -13.18 -9.26
CA SER A 232 13.82 -13.42 -8.16
C SER A 232 13.38 -14.89 -8.01
N ALA A 233 13.49 -15.68 -9.08
CA ALA A 233 13.04 -17.07 -9.13
C ALA A 233 13.61 -17.96 -8.00
N PRO A 234 14.90 -17.91 -7.63
CA PRO A 234 15.44 -18.74 -6.56
C PRO A 234 14.72 -18.59 -5.22
N LEU A 235 14.24 -17.39 -4.91
CA LEU A 235 13.53 -17.10 -3.68
C LEU A 235 12.19 -17.86 -3.61
N PHE A 236 11.46 -17.93 -4.73
CA PHE A 236 10.21 -18.68 -4.79
C PHE A 236 10.43 -20.20 -4.75
N LEU A 237 11.56 -20.69 -5.25
CA LEU A 237 11.91 -22.10 -5.15
C LEU A 237 12.25 -22.54 -3.72
N VAL A 238 12.68 -21.61 -2.87
CA VAL A 238 13.07 -21.91 -1.48
C VAL A 238 11.91 -21.77 -0.51
N TYR A 239 11.05 -20.76 -0.68
CA TYR A 239 10.05 -20.36 0.33
C TYR A 239 8.58 -20.46 -0.10
N ASN A 240 8.28 -20.99 -1.29
CA ASN A 240 6.90 -21.22 -1.76
C ASN A 240 6.68 -22.58 -2.37
#